data_86a133d1d6c562cb708c9465f8875e80
#
_entry.id   86a133d1d6c562cb708c9465f8875e80
#
_cell.length_a   1.000
_cell.length_b   1.000
_cell.length_c   1.000
_cell.angle_alpha   90.00
_cell.angle_beta   90.00
_cell.angle_gamma   90.00
#
_symmetry.space_group_name_H-M   'P 1'
#
loop_
_entity.id
_entity.type
_entity.pdbx_description
1 polymer ?
#
loop_
_entity_poly.entity_id
_entity_poly.type
_entity_poly.pdbx_seq_one_letter_code
_entity_poly.pdbx_strand_id
1 'polypeptide(L)'
;MTALPIFKNLIGQRVTPTRSLRALAHLLSYPNADLRAAMPELKDALVSEAAVGAKRLQGLTTLIDGIAARDAFAVESDYVELFDRGRATSLHLFEHVHGDSRDRGQAMVDLIKTYEQAGLYLDPAQVGGELPDYLPMVLEFVSTLSNEAMEGFIGEFAHILNAVYAALLKRGSHYAHVLGAVLEIAQQPIEAVEVPEEEALDVSWAEPEAFGGCTSKGQQRPDQAQPIQIVRRTAASPQRGASA
;
A
#
# COMPACT_ATOMS: atom_id res chain seq x y z
N MET A 1 -9.97 25.46 -2.96
CA MET A 1 -9.72 24.01 -2.83
C MET A 1 -10.78 23.28 -3.63
N THR A 2 -10.43 22.92 -4.84
CA THR A 2 -11.24 21.97 -5.61
C THR A 2 -10.97 20.62 -4.95
N ALA A 3 -11.97 20.08 -4.22
CA ALA A 3 -11.86 18.72 -3.71
C ALA A 3 -11.55 17.82 -4.90
N LEU A 4 -10.63 16.87 -4.73
CA LEU A 4 -10.57 15.74 -5.62
C LEU A 4 -12.00 15.18 -5.65
N PRO A 5 -12.68 15.12 -6.81
CA PRO A 5 -14.11 14.85 -6.83
C PRO A 5 -14.44 13.37 -6.66
N ILE A 6 -13.61 12.65 -5.89
CA ILE A 6 -13.75 11.22 -5.65
C ILE A 6 -14.98 10.94 -4.77
N PHE A 7 -15.31 11.88 -3.84
CA PHE A 7 -16.45 11.70 -2.92
C PHE A 7 -17.34 12.96 -2.81
N LYS A 8 -18.65 12.80 -2.92
CA LYS A 8 -19.65 13.81 -2.62
C LYS A 8 -20.17 13.71 -1.19
N ASN A 9 -20.10 14.80 -0.46
CA ASN A 9 -20.38 15.02 0.97
C ASN A 9 -21.62 14.38 1.58
N LEU A 10 -21.48 14.04 2.89
CA LEU A 10 -22.58 14.07 3.88
C LEU A 10 -22.11 14.65 5.21
N ILE A 11 -22.94 15.47 5.83
CA ILE A 11 -22.72 16.47 6.86
C ILE A 11 -22.93 15.88 8.26
N GLY A 12 -22.14 16.29 9.24
CA GLY A 12 -22.60 16.39 10.62
C GLY A 12 -21.69 15.94 11.74
N GLN A 13 -21.02 16.93 12.37
CA GLN A 13 -20.57 17.05 13.77
C GLN A 13 -19.35 16.27 14.24
N ARG A 14 -18.40 17.01 14.50
CA ARG A 14 -17.14 17.18 15.21
C ARG A 14 -15.99 17.32 14.24
N VAL A 15 -15.13 18.30 14.55
CA VAL A 15 -14.00 18.63 13.69
C VAL A 15 -13.00 17.48 13.68
N THR A 16 -13.30 16.47 12.88
CA THR A 16 -12.25 15.59 12.38
C THR A 16 -11.27 16.52 11.68
N PRO A 17 -9.94 16.34 11.81
CA PRO A 17 -8.97 17.17 11.09
C PRO A 17 -9.02 16.89 9.59
N THR A 18 -10.19 17.16 9.03
CA THR A 18 -10.60 16.86 7.66
C THR A 18 -9.69 17.51 6.63
N ARG A 19 -9.29 18.76 6.90
CA ARG A 19 -8.41 19.51 5.99
C ARG A 19 -7.00 18.95 6.01
N SER A 20 -6.49 18.59 7.20
CA SER A 20 -5.16 17.97 7.33
C SER A 20 -5.12 16.59 6.68
N LEU A 21 -6.12 15.73 6.92
CA LEU A 21 -6.18 14.41 6.30
C LEU A 21 -6.24 14.49 4.76
N ARG A 22 -7.01 15.42 4.22
CA ARG A 22 -7.05 15.66 2.77
C ARG A 22 -5.73 16.20 2.23
N ALA A 23 -5.10 17.13 2.96
CA ALA A 23 -3.79 17.63 2.58
C ALA A 23 -2.73 16.50 2.58
N LEU A 24 -2.78 15.60 3.58
CA LEU A 24 -1.90 14.42 3.62
C LEU A 24 -2.18 13.44 2.49
N ALA A 25 -3.45 13.22 2.12
CA ALA A 25 -3.82 12.42 0.96
C ALA A 25 -3.23 12.98 -0.33
N HIS A 26 -3.38 14.30 -0.54
CA HIS A 26 -2.78 14.96 -1.70
C HIS A 26 -1.26 14.88 -1.71
N LEU A 27 -0.58 15.03 -0.55
CA LEU A 27 0.88 14.92 -0.48
C LEU A 27 1.39 13.52 -0.85
N LEU A 28 0.58 12.46 -0.68
CA LEU A 28 0.90 11.10 -1.09
C LEU A 28 0.49 10.81 -2.54
N SER A 29 -0.19 11.70 -3.23
CA SER A 29 -0.56 11.54 -4.65
C SER A 29 0.60 11.92 -5.56
N TYR A 30 0.56 11.45 -6.81
CA TYR A 30 1.57 11.77 -7.83
C TYR A 30 1.72 13.28 -8.01
N PRO A 31 2.94 13.83 -7.91
CA PRO A 31 3.20 15.27 -7.85
C PRO A 31 3.17 15.96 -9.22
N ASN A 32 2.04 15.83 -9.95
CA ASN A 32 1.82 16.50 -11.21
C ASN A 32 1.79 18.04 -11.07
N ALA A 33 1.64 18.73 -12.19
CA ALA A 33 1.64 20.19 -12.23
C ALA A 33 0.54 20.82 -11.36
N ASP A 34 -0.66 20.22 -11.35
CA ASP A 34 -1.81 20.71 -10.59
C ASP A 34 -1.57 20.56 -9.09
N LEU A 35 -1.08 19.41 -8.65
CA LEU A 35 -0.72 19.18 -7.26
C LEU A 35 0.39 20.12 -6.80
N ARG A 36 1.42 20.32 -7.60
CA ARG A 36 2.52 21.25 -7.29
C ARG A 36 2.03 22.69 -7.17
N ALA A 37 1.08 23.12 -8.01
CA ALA A 37 0.44 24.44 -7.89
C ALA A 37 -0.39 24.59 -6.60
N ALA A 38 -0.95 23.49 -6.09
CA ALA A 38 -1.74 23.48 -4.86
C ALA A 38 -0.90 23.42 -3.56
N MET A 39 0.42 23.28 -3.63
CA MET A 39 1.29 23.16 -2.43
C MET A 39 1.10 24.28 -1.38
N PRO A 40 0.92 25.57 -1.75
CA PRO A 40 0.64 26.62 -0.76
C PRO A 40 -0.67 26.38 0.00
N GLU A 41 -1.73 25.92 -0.68
CA GLU A 41 -3.03 25.63 -0.06
C GLU A 41 -2.95 24.44 0.90
N LEU A 42 -2.18 23.40 0.53
CA LEU A 42 -1.96 22.25 1.41
C LEU A 42 -1.20 22.65 2.69
N LYS A 43 -0.19 23.51 2.55
CA LYS A 43 0.55 24.07 3.67
C LYS A 43 -0.37 24.86 4.61
N ASP A 44 -1.20 25.75 4.04
CA ASP A 44 -2.16 26.54 4.80
C ASP A 44 -3.20 25.67 5.53
N ALA A 45 -3.65 24.58 4.91
CA ALA A 45 -4.55 23.63 5.54
C ALA A 45 -3.94 22.99 6.77
N LEU A 46 -2.71 22.49 6.67
CA LEU A 46 -1.98 21.86 7.78
C LEU A 46 -1.67 22.83 8.92
N VAL A 47 -1.24 24.05 8.58
CA VAL A 47 -0.91 25.08 9.59
C VAL A 47 -2.15 25.58 10.29
N SER A 48 -3.24 25.87 9.55
CA SER A 48 -4.46 26.46 10.12
C SER A 48 -5.25 25.50 10.98
N GLU A 49 -5.24 24.21 10.68
CA GLU A 49 -5.96 23.18 11.47
C GLU A 49 -5.15 22.73 12.69
N ALA A 50 -3.82 22.85 12.63
CA ALA A 50 -2.88 22.52 13.71
C ALA A 50 -3.10 21.12 14.32
N ALA A 51 -3.45 20.15 13.48
CA ALA A 51 -3.80 18.79 13.92
C ALA A 51 -2.60 17.92 14.28
N VAL A 52 -1.38 18.38 13.99
CA VAL A 52 -0.13 17.66 14.24
C VAL A 52 0.86 18.50 15.03
N GLY A 53 1.75 17.84 15.76
CA GLY A 53 2.76 18.52 16.58
C GLY A 53 3.78 19.32 15.75
N ALA A 54 4.39 20.32 16.37
CA ALA A 54 5.27 21.28 15.69
C ALA A 54 6.43 20.63 14.92
N LYS A 55 7.06 19.58 15.47
CA LYS A 55 8.15 18.85 14.79
C LYS A 55 7.64 18.15 13.50
N ARG A 56 6.45 17.56 13.56
CA ARG A 56 5.83 16.89 12.42
C ARG A 56 5.48 17.91 11.34
N LEU A 57 4.84 19.00 11.75
CA LEU A 57 4.48 20.10 10.86
C LEU A 57 5.70 20.71 10.15
N GLN A 58 6.83 20.85 10.84
CA GLN A 58 8.07 21.32 10.23
C GLN A 58 8.56 20.37 9.14
N GLY A 59 8.53 19.05 9.37
CA GLY A 59 8.90 18.06 8.37
C GLY A 59 7.99 18.07 7.14
N LEU A 60 6.66 18.20 7.36
CA LEU A 60 5.68 18.34 6.28
C LEU A 60 5.91 19.62 5.47
N THR A 61 6.19 20.73 6.14
CA THR A 61 6.52 22.00 5.49
C THR A 61 7.77 21.88 4.62
N THR A 62 8.81 21.19 5.12
CA THR A 62 10.03 20.94 4.34
C THR A 62 9.75 20.10 3.10
N LEU A 63 8.89 19.07 3.20
CA LEU A 63 8.45 18.28 2.05
C LEU A 63 7.74 19.15 1.01
N ILE A 64 6.75 19.93 1.44
CA ILE A 64 5.95 20.80 0.59
C ILE A 64 6.82 21.82 -0.14
N ASP A 65 7.69 22.51 0.59
CA ASP A 65 8.61 23.50 0.03
C ASP A 65 9.59 22.84 -0.95
N GLY A 66 10.03 21.63 -0.67
CA GLY A 66 10.87 20.83 -1.56
C GLY A 66 10.18 20.45 -2.87
N ILE A 67 8.91 20.02 -2.81
CA ILE A 67 8.11 19.67 -4.00
C ILE A 67 7.83 20.94 -4.83
N ALA A 68 7.54 22.07 -4.19
CA ALA A 68 7.23 23.32 -4.89
C ALA A 68 8.44 23.94 -5.59
N ALA A 69 9.63 23.87 -4.96
CA ALA A 69 10.80 24.60 -5.41
C ALA A 69 11.66 23.83 -6.42
N ARG A 70 11.61 22.50 -6.44
CA ARG A 70 12.46 21.66 -7.28
C ARG A 70 11.92 21.54 -8.70
N ASP A 71 12.78 21.09 -9.60
CA ASP A 71 12.41 20.74 -10.97
C ASP A 71 11.30 19.68 -10.99
N ALA A 72 10.32 19.84 -11.90
CA ALA A 72 9.15 18.96 -12.00
C ALA A 72 9.56 17.51 -12.24
N PHE A 73 10.40 17.30 -13.25
CA PHE A 73 10.83 15.95 -13.63
C PHE A 73 11.61 15.25 -12.50
N ALA A 74 12.46 16.02 -11.78
CA ALA A 74 13.19 15.46 -10.65
C ALA A 74 12.26 15.03 -9.50
N VAL A 75 11.22 15.85 -9.20
CA VAL A 75 10.23 15.52 -8.16
C VAL A 75 9.40 14.30 -8.55
N GLU A 76 8.94 14.24 -9.78
CA GLU A 76 8.15 13.11 -10.30
C GLU A 76 8.99 11.82 -10.34
N SER A 77 10.25 11.90 -10.77
CA SER A 77 11.18 10.77 -10.79
C SER A 77 11.45 10.22 -9.39
N ASP A 78 11.69 11.10 -8.41
CA ASP A 78 11.93 10.71 -7.01
C ASP A 78 10.68 10.04 -6.41
N TYR A 79 9.48 10.52 -6.77
CA TYR A 79 8.22 9.92 -6.34
C TYR A 79 8.06 8.49 -6.86
N VAL A 80 8.26 8.29 -8.17
CA VAL A 80 8.20 6.96 -8.81
C VAL A 80 9.25 6.02 -8.22
N GLU A 81 10.49 6.50 -8.03
CA GLU A 81 11.56 5.72 -7.39
C GLU A 81 11.19 5.29 -5.96
N LEU A 82 10.49 6.17 -5.24
CA LEU A 82 10.15 5.93 -3.84
C LEU A 82 8.96 4.99 -3.68
N PHE A 83 7.89 5.15 -4.46
CA PHE A 83 6.60 4.49 -4.23
C PHE A 83 6.28 3.37 -5.22
N ASP A 84 6.81 3.43 -6.45
CA ASP A 84 6.47 2.47 -7.50
C ASP A 84 7.53 1.37 -7.66
N ARG A 85 8.77 1.61 -7.21
CA ARG A 85 9.87 0.65 -7.36
C ARG A 85 10.12 -0.26 -6.17
N GLY A 86 9.45 -0.03 -5.06
CA GLY A 86 9.72 -0.77 -3.84
C GLY A 86 8.44 -1.21 -3.12
N ARG A 87 8.36 -2.49 -2.80
CA ARG A 87 7.24 -3.05 -2.04
C ARG A 87 7.12 -2.46 -0.63
N ALA A 88 8.27 -2.15 0.00
CA ALA A 88 8.32 -1.64 1.36
C ALA A 88 7.70 -0.24 1.53
N THR A 89 7.61 0.53 0.46
CA THR A 89 7.05 1.88 0.43
C THR A 89 5.79 2.00 -0.42
N SER A 90 5.24 0.89 -0.91
CA SER A 90 4.00 0.88 -1.68
C SER A 90 2.87 1.58 -0.92
N LEU A 91 2.08 2.38 -1.64
CA LEU A 91 0.90 3.07 -1.10
C LEU A 91 -0.37 2.22 -1.21
N HIS A 92 -0.29 0.99 -1.72
CA HIS A 92 -1.37 0.03 -1.74
C HIS A 92 -1.34 -0.84 -0.46
N LEU A 93 -2.27 -0.58 0.46
CA LEU A 93 -2.24 -1.18 1.80
C LEU A 93 -2.30 -2.71 1.77
N PHE A 94 -3.11 -3.28 0.89
CA PHE A 94 -3.29 -4.74 0.84
C PHE A 94 -2.13 -5.48 0.18
N GLU A 95 -1.24 -4.76 -0.50
CA GLU A 95 0.01 -5.33 -1.00
C GLU A 95 0.92 -5.79 0.14
N HIS A 96 0.93 -5.05 1.25
CA HIS A 96 1.71 -5.38 2.43
C HIS A 96 1.21 -6.62 3.18
N VAL A 97 -0.10 -6.90 3.13
CA VAL A 97 -0.75 -8.00 3.86
C VAL A 97 -0.91 -9.24 2.98
N HIS A 98 -1.43 -9.05 1.78
CA HIS A 98 -1.86 -10.16 0.92
C HIS A 98 -0.88 -10.45 -0.22
N GLY A 99 -0.01 -9.48 -0.58
CA GLY A 99 0.86 -9.60 -1.75
C GLY A 99 0.01 -9.93 -3.00
N ASP A 100 0.42 -10.97 -3.73
CA ASP A 100 -0.25 -11.44 -4.95
C ASP A 100 -1.29 -12.55 -4.67
N SER A 101 -1.72 -12.73 -3.41
CA SER A 101 -2.67 -13.78 -3.06
C SER A 101 -4.09 -13.47 -3.58
N ARG A 102 -4.90 -14.51 -3.76
CA ARG A 102 -6.31 -14.37 -4.17
C ARG A 102 -7.17 -13.65 -3.12
N ASP A 103 -6.74 -13.65 -1.87
CA ASP A 103 -7.46 -13.00 -0.76
C ASP A 103 -7.47 -11.48 -0.91
N ARG A 104 -6.46 -10.92 -1.61
CA ARG A 104 -6.41 -9.48 -1.94
C ARG A 104 -7.67 -9.02 -2.67
N GLY A 105 -8.16 -9.81 -3.63
CA GLY A 105 -9.37 -9.48 -4.39
C GLY A 105 -10.61 -9.37 -3.50
N GLN A 106 -10.78 -10.28 -2.54
CA GLN A 106 -11.90 -10.24 -1.60
C GLN A 106 -11.79 -9.03 -0.65
N ALA A 107 -10.59 -8.74 -0.13
CA ALA A 107 -10.34 -7.57 0.71
C ALA A 107 -10.68 -6.26 -0.01
N MET A 108 -10.37 -6.13 -1.31
CA MET A 108 -10.77 -4.98 -2.13
C MET A 108 -12.28 -4.82 -2.22
N VAL A 109 -13.02 -5.92 -2.45
CA VAL A 109 -14.49 -5.91 -2.51
C VAL A 109 -15.08 -5.47 -1.17
N ASP A 110 -14.53 -5.93 -0.06
CA ASP A 110 -15.03 -5.58 1.27
C ASP A 110 -14.70 -4.12 1.62
N LEU A 111 -13.56 -3.59 1.18
CA LEU A 111 -13.23 -2.18 1.32
C LEU A 111 -14.18 -1.28 0.50
N ILE A 112 -14.51 -1.65 -0.74
CA ILE A 112 -15.51 -0.94 -1.56
C ILE A 112 -16.87 -0.91 -0.83
N LYS A 113 -17.33 -2.04 -0.28
CA LYS A 113 -18.57 -2.08 0.50
C LYS A 113 -18.51 -1.15 1.72
N THR A 114 -17.35 -1.04 2.37
CA THR A 114 -17.18 -0.12 3.50
C THR A 114 -17.39 1.33 3.05
N TYR A 115 -16.83 1.72 1.90
CA TYR A 115 -17.06 3.04 1.32
C TYR A 115 -18.54 3.27 0.99
N GLU A 116 -19.19 2.29 0.33
CA GLU A 116 -20.60 2.38 -0.04
C GLU A 116 -21.53 2.47 1.18
N GLN A 117 -21.24 1.74 2.27
CA GLN A 117 -21.99 1.82 3.52
C GLN A 117 -21.90 3.20 4.17
N ALA A 118 -20.82 3.91 3.96
CA ALA A 118 -20.65 5.31 4.37
C ALA A 118 -21.28 6.30 3.36
N GLY A 119 -21.92 5.83 2.31
CA GLY A 119 -22.55 6.65 1.26
C GLY A 119 -21.56 7.21 0.24
N LEU A 120 -20.39 6.62 0.09
CA LEU A 120 -19.34 7.04 -0.81
C LEU A 120 -19.16 6.00 -1.92
N TYR A 121 -19.19 6.48 -3.16
CA TYR A 121 -19.05 5.63 -4.33
C TYR A 121 -17.82 6.03 -5.12
N LEU A 122 -17.00 5.03 -5.48
CA LEU A 122 -15.86 5.25 -6.36
C LEU A 122 -16.36 5.54 -7.78
N ASP A 123 -15.94 6.67 -8.33
CA ASP A 123 -16.22 6.99 -9.74
C ASP A 123 -15.08 6.46 -10.61
N PRO A 124 -15.32 5.42 -11.43
CA PRO A 124 -14.29 4.82 -12.27
C PRO A 124 -13.59 5.81 -13.21
N ALA A 125 -14.27 6.90 -13.59
CA ALA A 125 -13.70 7.93 -14.46
C ALA A 125 -12.71 8.84 -13.72
N GLN A 126 -12.75 8.85 -12.38
CA GLN A 126 -11.95 9.77 -11.56
C GLN A 126 -10.87 9.08 -10.75
N VAL A 127 -11.01 7.78 -10.49
CA VAL A 127 -9.99 6.99 -9.76
C VAL A 127 -8.70 6.78 -10.56
N GLY A 128 -8.67 7.13 -11.85
CA GLY A 128 -7.44 7.04 -12.65
C GLY A 128 -6.84 5.65 -12.81
N GLY A 129 -7.62 4.60 -12.50
CA GLY A 129 -7.15 3.20 -12.49
C GLY A 129 -6.57 2.73 -11.15
N GLU A 130 -6.53 3.61 -10.13
CA GLU A 130 -6.06 3.24 -8.79
C GLU A 130 -6.98 2.23 -8.11
N LEU A 131 -6.40 1.39 -7.26
CA LEU A 131 -7.14 0.38 -6.50
C LEU A 131 -7.77 0.99 -5.24
N PRO A 132 -8.85 0.40 -4.70
CA PRO A 132 -9.56 0.93 -3.53
C PRO A 132 -8.67 1.10 -2.28
N ASP A 133 -7.61 0.30 -2.15
CA ASP A 133 -6.66 0.31 -1.03
C ASP A 133 -5.52 1.32 -1.20
N TYR A 134 -5.57 2.16 -2.23
CA TYR A 134 -4.60 3.23 -2.43
C TYR A 134 -4.70 4.25 -1.30
N LEU A 135 -3.62 4.42 -0.56
CA LEU A 135 -3.61 5.19 0.70
C LEU A 135 -4.15 6.62 0.56
N PRO A 136 -3.85 7.41 -0.48
CA PRO A 136 -4.50 8.70 -0.68
C PRO A 136 -6.03 8.63 -0.72
N MET A 137 -6.59 7.63 -1.39
CA MET A 137 -8.04 7.41 -1.46
C MET A 137 -8.61 7.02 -0.09
N VAL A 138 -7.92 6.14 0.63
CA VAL A 138 -8.25 5.74 2.00
C VAL A 138 -8.28 6.95 2.92
N LEU A 139 -7.29 7.85 2.83
CA LEU A 139 -7.23 9.07 3.64
C LEU A 139 -8.35 10.07 3.30
N GLU A 140 -8.76 10.17 2.05
CA GLU A 140 -9.94 10.95 1.66
C GLU A 140 -11.22 10.38 2.28
N PHE A 141 -11.41 9.07 2.21
CA PHE A 141 -12.51 8.39 2.89
C PHE A 141 -12.50 8.70 4.39
N VAL A 142 -11.38 8.47 5.04
CA VAL A 142 -11.19 8.67 6.48
C VAL A 142 -11.47 10.11 6.89
N SER A 143 -11.16 11.09 6.04
CA SER A 143 -11.45 12.51 6.27
C SER A 143 -12.94 12.83 6.40
N THR A 144 -13.83 11.93 6.01
CA THR A 144 -15.30 12.09 6.08
C THR A 144 -15.90 11.45 7.33
N LEU A 145 -15.13 10.67 8.06
CA LEU A 145 -15.59 9.93 9.24
C LEU A 145 -15.60 10.81 10.51
N SER A 146 -16.30 10.35 11.54
CA SER A 146 -16.13 10.90 12.89
C SER A 146 -14.75 10.56 13.45
N ASN A 147 -14.26 11.30 14.46
CA ASN A 147 -12.96 11.02 15.07
C ASN A 147 -12.83 9.57 15.54
N GLU A 148 -13.84 9.06 16.23
CA GLU A 148 -13.85 7.70 16.76
C GLU A 148 -13.79 6.65 15.62
N ALA A 149 -14.58 6.84 14.57
CA ALA A 149 -14.58 5.96 13.42
C ALA A 149 -13.25 6.03 12.64
N MET A 150 -12.68 7.22 12.52
CA MET A 150 -11.37 7.45 11.89
C MET A 150 -10.25 6.77 12.68
N GLU A 151 -10.20 6.95 14.00
CA GLU A 151 -9.21 6.32 14.88
C GLU A 151 -9.30 4.80 14.81
N GLY A 152 -10.52 4.24 14.85
CA GLY A 152 -10.77 2.79 14.71
C GLY A 152 -10.32 2.27 13.35
N PHE A 153 -10.72 2.93 12.27
CA PHE A 153 -10.38 2.50 10.91
C PHE A 153 -8.87 2.56 10.64
N ILE A 154 -8.21 3.66 10.98
CA ILE A 154 -6.75 3.77 10.84
C ILE A 154 -6.02 2.78 11.76
N GLY A 155 -6.59 2.49 12.94
CA GLY A 155 -6.05 1.51 13.88
C GLY A 155 -5.91 0.11 13.26
N GLU A 156 -6.82 -0.31 12.38
CA GLU A 156 -6.74 -1.60 11.67
C GLU A 156 -5.50 -1.68 10.76
N PHE A 157 -5.08 -0.57 10.19
CA PHE A 157 -3.94 -0.46 9.27
C PHE A 157 -2.67 0.11 9.93
N ALA A 158 -2.70 0.44 11.22
CA ALA A 158 -1.59 1.12 11.91
C ALA A 158 -0.27 0.37 11.77
N HIS A 159 -0.28 -0.97 11.80
CA HIS A 159 0.91 -1.79 11.60
C HIS A 159 1.53 -1.62 10.21
N ILE A 160 0.71 -1.49 9.16
CA ILE A 160 1.17 -1.23 7.78
C ILE A 160 1.75 0.18 7.70
N LEU A 161 1.02 1.18 8.23
CA LEU A 161 1.48 2.57 8.23
C LEU A 161 2.81 2.72 8.96
N ASN A 162 3.01 2.02 10.07
CA ASN A 162 4.29 1.99 10.79
C ASN A 162 5.41 1.35 9.96
N ALA A 163 5.12 0.25 9.22
CA ALA A 163 6.10 -0.38 8.35
C ALA A 163 6.55 0.55 7.21
N VAL A 164 5.59 1.18 6.52
CA VAL A 164 5.88 2.16 5.46
C VAL A 164 6.60 3.39 6.02
N TYR A 165 6.19 3.89 7.20
CA TYR A 165 6.86 4.98 7.90
C TYR A 165 8.33 4.66 8.17
N ALA A 166 8.62 3.48 8.72
CA ALA A 166 9.98 3.03 9.00
C ALA A 166 10.82 2.89 7.71
N ALA A 167 10.24 2.35 6.64
CA ALA A 167 10.89 2.24 5.35
C ALA A 167 11.25 3.62 4.75
N LEU A 168 10.34 4.58 4.84
CA LEU A 168 10.58 5.96 4.40
C LEU A 168 11.65 6.67 5.24
N LEU A 169 11.66 6.43 6.56
CA LEU A 169 12.73 6.94 7.45
C LEU A 169 14.10 6.36 7.09
N LYS A 170 14.18 5.05 6.83
CA LYS A 170 15.43 4.38 6.43
C LYS A 170 15.99 4.97 5.13
N ARG A 171 15.12 5.41 4.22
CA ARG A 171 15.49 6.11 2.98
C ARG A 171 15.75 7.60 3.15
N GLY A 172 15.62 8.14 4.37
CA GLY A 172 15.78 9.58 4.67
C GLY A 172 14.75 10.47 4.00
N SER A 173 13.59 9.91 3.63
CA SER A 173 12.55 10.62 2.90
C SER A 173 11.68 11.46 3.84
N HIS A 174 11.43 12.73 3.46
CA HIS A 174 10.48 13.59 4.17
C HIS A 174 9.02 13.11 4.08
N TYR A 175 8.68 12.23 3.15
CA TYR A 175 7.37 11.57 3.10
C TYR A 175 7.06 10.74 4.37
N ALA A 176 8.07 10.33 5.13
CA ALA A 176 7.87 9.73 6.44
C ALA A 176 7.04 10.64 7.37
N HIS A 177 7.16 11.96 7.26
CA HIS A 177 6.36 12.88 8.06
C HIS A 177 4.87 12.82 7.73
N VAL A 178 4.50 12.43 6.50
CA VAL A 178 3.09 12.27 6.10
C VAL A 178 2.48 11.07 6.84
N LEU A 179 3.15 9.89 6.78
CA LEU A 179 2.67 8.70 7.47
C LEU A 179 2.63 8.91 8.99
N GLY A 180 3.68 9.53 9.54
CA GLY A 180 3.72 9.85 10.95
C GLY A 180 2.64 10.87 11.37
N ALA A 181 2.21 11.78 10.48
CA ALA A 181 1.10 12.70 10.75
C ALA A 181 -0.24 11.95 10.76
N VAL A 182 -0.44 10.98 9.86
CA VAL A 182 -1.65 10.13 9.86
C VAL A 182 -1.76 9.35 11.17
N LEU A 183 -0.67 8.70 11.60
CA LEU A 183 -0.64 7.98 12.88
C LEU A 183 -0.91 8.91 14.08
N GLU A 184 -0.31 10.11 14.11
CA GLU A 184 -0.50 11.10 15.17
C GLU A 184 -1.95 11.61 15.24
N ILE A 185 -2.57 11.94 14.10
CA ILE A 185 -3.97 12.35 13.99
C ILE A 185 -4.91 11.25 14.48
N ALA A 186 -4.63 10.00 14.12
CA ALA A 186 -5.40 8.83 14.51
C ALA A 186 -5.06 8.30 15.91
N GLN A 187 -4.23 9.03 16.69
CA GLN A 187 -3.78 8.64 18.02
C GLN A 187 -3.16 7.23 18.10
N GLN A 188 -2.58 6.79 16.99
CA GLN A 188 -1.91 5.49 16.93
C GLN A 188 -0.44 5.63 17.36
N PRO A 189 0.10 4.66 18.12
CA PRO A 189 1.51 4.67 18.50
C PRO A 189 2.41 4.55 17.26
N ILE A 190 3.52 5.30 17.28
CA ILE A 190 4.61 5.10 16.33
C ILE A 190 5.51 4.00 16.88
N GLU A 191 5.48 2.85 16.22
CA GLU A 191 6.23 1.67 16.62
C GLU A 191 7.53 1.57 15.81
N ALA A 192 8.58 1.08 16.45
CA ALA A 192 9.80 0.74 15.75
C ALA A 192 9.59 -0.59 15.00
N VAL A 193 9.64 -0.54 13.68
CA VAL A 193 9.51 -1.71 12.82
C VAL A 193 10.88 -1.99 12.19
N GLU A 194 11.35 -3.25 12.28
CA GLU A 194 12.51 -3.68 11.52
C GLU A 194 12.14 -3.73 10.02
N VAL A 195 12.80 -2.92 9.23
CA VAL A 195 12.63 -2.92 7.78
C VAL A 195 13.68 -3.88 7.21
N PRO A 196 13.27 -5.00 6.60
CA PRO A 196 14.19 -5.90 5.91
C PRO A 196 15.07 -5.16 4.92
N GLU A 197 16.26 -5.67 4.66
CA GLU A 197 17.03 -5.18 3.52
C GLU A 197 16.28 -5.56 2.24
N GLU A 198 16.06 -4.58 1.37
CA GLU A 198 15.48 -4.85 0.06
C GLU A 198 16.50 -5.69 -0.73
N GLU A 199 16.05 -6.84 -1.21
CA GLU A 199 16.84 -7.61 -2.16
C GLU A 199 17.09 -6.76 -3.41
N ALA A 200 18.32 -6.75 -3.90
CA ALA A 200 18.63 -6.05 -5.14
C ALA A 200 17.70 -6.56 -6.25
N LEU A 201 17.17 -5.64 -7.08
CA LEU A 201 16.23 -5.98 -8.16
C LEU A 201 16.75 -7.13 -9.03
N ASP A 202 18.05 -7.17 -9.29
CA ASP A 202 18.70 -8.25 -10.06
C ASP A 202 18.59 -9.63 -9.38
N VAL A 203 18.49 -9.67 -8.05
CA VAL A 203 18.34 -10.92 -7.28
C VAL A 203 16.88 -11.37 -7.27
N SER A 204 15.94 -10.42 -7.12
CA SER A 204 14.50 -10.72 -7.13
C SER A 204 13.99 -11.13 -8.52
N TRP A 205 14.70 -10.74 -9.59
CA TRP A 205 14.40 -11.07 -10.99
C TRP A 205 15.31 -12.18 -11.53
N ALA A 206 16.21 -12.72 -10.70
CA ALA A 206 17.03 -13.87 -11.11
C ALA A 206 16.11 -15.03 -11.47
N GLU A 207 16.11 -15.41 -12.76
CA GLU A 207 15.41 -16.62 -13.18
C GLU A 207 15.92 -17.81 -12.34
N PRO A 208 15.01 -18.63 -11.75
CA PRO A 208 15.44 -19.83 -11.07
C PRO A 208 16.29 -20.65 -12.04
N GLU A 209 17.47 -21.10 -11.57
CA GLU A 209 18.35 -21.93 -12.38
C GLU A 209 17.54 -23.06 -13.01
N ALA A 210 17.47 -23.09 -14.33
CA ALA A 210 16.61 -24.02 -15.11
C ALA A 210 16.83 -25.50 -14.71
N PHE A 211 17.89 -25.81 -14.00
CA PHE A 211 18.27 -27.16 -13.57
C PHE A 211 18.64 -27.28 -12.06
N GLY A 212 18.58 -26.21 -11.28
CA GLY A 212 18.93 -26.22 -9.85
C GLY A 212 17.76 -26.53 -8.89
N GLY A 213 16.51 -26.45 -9.35
CA GLY A 213 15.31 -26.52 -8.51
C GLY A 213 14.56 -27.84 -8.49
N CYS A 214 14.90 -28.79 -9.32
CA CYS A 214 14.36 -30.15 -9.21
C CYS A 214 15.23 -30.97 -8.26
N THR A 215 14.90 -31.00 -6.99
CA THR A 215 15.31 -32.10 -6.11
C THR A 215 14.61 -33.36 -6.60
N SER A 216 15.06 -33.89 -7.72
CA SER A 216 14.72 -35.20 -8.12
C SER A 216 15.52 -36.17 -7.25
N LYS A 217 14.98 -36.54 -6.08
CA LYS A 217 15.31 -37.81 -5.49
C LYS A 217 14.99 -38.86 -6.55
N GLY A 218 15.98 -39.22 -7.39
CA GLY A 218 15.83 -40.23 -8.43
C GLY A 218 16.33 -39.87 -9.86
N GLN A 219 16.77 -38.66 -10.15
CA GLN A 219 17.42 -38.35 -11.42
C GLN A 219 18.93 -38.25 -11.22
N GLN A 220 19.62 -39.25 -11.74
CA GLN A 220 21.07 -39.23 -11.85
C GLN A 220 21.52 -38.36 -13.01
N ARG A 221 22.76 -37.86 -12.98
CA ARG A 221 23.32 -36.95 -14.00
C ARG A 221 23.19 -37.52 -15.41
N PRO A 222 23.04 -36.67 -16.46
CA PRO A 222 22.79 -37.10 -17.84
C PRO A 222 23.87 -38.02 -18.45
N ASP A 223 25.05 -38.12 -17.84
CA ASP A 223 26.21 -38.89 -18.27
C ASP A 223 26.29 -40.30 -17.62
N GLN A 224 25.34 -40.65 -16.74
CA GLN A 224 25.28 -41.99 -16.12
C GLN A 224 24.10 -42.79 -16.67
N ALA A 225 24.39 -44.05 -17.13
CA ALA A 225 23.35 -44.96 -17.58
C ALA A 225 22.34 -45.26 -16.46
N GLN A 226 21.09 -44.94 -16.69
CA GLN A 226 20.01 -45.14 -15.71
C GLN A 226 19.40 -46.55 -15.90
N PRO A 227 19.30 -47.37 -14.83
CA PRO A 227 18.60 -48.65 -14.92
C PRO A 227 17.08 -48.39 -15.07
N ILE A 228 16.51 -48.85 -16.16
CA ILE A 228 15.06 -48.81 -16.40
C ILE A 228 14.41 -49.91 -15.56
N GLN A 229 13.72 -49.55 -14.49
CA GLN A 229 12.90 -50.51 -13.72
C GLN A 229 11.56 -50.72 -14.41
N ILE A 230 11.38 -51.86 -15.07
CA ILE A 230 10.09 -52.25 -15.64
C ILE A 230 9.25 -52.86 -14.50
N VAL A 231 8.32 -52.12 -13.94
CA VAL A 231 7.32 -52.65 -12.99
C VAL A 231 6.24 -53.35 -13.80
N ARG A 232 6.22 -54.70 -13.81
CA ARG A 232 5.10 -55.50 -14.33
C ARG A 232 3.89 -55.30 -13.39
N ARG A 233 2.87 -54.63 -13.87
CA ARG A 233 1.54 -54.64 -13.23
C ARG A 233 0.98 -56.07 -13.37
N THR A 234 0.90 -56.79 -12.24
CA THR A 234 0.10 -58.00 -12.13
C THR A 234 -1.36 -57.63 -12.24
N ALA A 235 -2.03 -58.18 -13.28
CA ALA A 235 -3.47 -58.00 -13.44
C ALA A 235 -4.21 -58.57 -12.24
N ALA A 236 -5.06 -57.75 -11.61
CA ALA A 236 -5.92 -58.21 -10.51
C ALA A 236 -6.89 -59.27 -11.05
N SER A 237 -6.89 -60.44 -10.44
CA SER A 237 -7.82 -61.53 -10.74
C SER A 237 -9.27 -61.07 -10.44
N PRO A 238 -10.27 -61.39 -11.31
CA PRO A 238 -11.67 -61.04 -11.07
C PRO A 238 -12.20 -61.88 -9.91
N GLN A 239 -12.67 -61.23 -8.85
CA GLN A 239 -13.44 -61.91 -7.79
C GLN A 239 -14.75 -62.40 -8.41
N ARG A 240 -14.94 -63.72 -8.42
CA ARG A 240 -16.21 -64.38 -8.69
C ARG A 240 -17.17 -64.02 -7.57
N GLY A 241 -18.28 -63.35 -7.94
CA GLY A 241 -19.43 -63.21 -7.06
C GLY A 241 -20.02 -64.57 -6.74
N ALA A 242 -20.24 -64.82 -5.49
CA ALA A 242 -21.07 -65.90 -5.00
C ALA A 242 -22.47 -65.36 -4.75
N SER A 243 -23.44 -65.84 -5.52
CA SER A 243 -24.86 -65.72 -5.27
C SER A 243 -25.29 -66.77 -4.26
N ALA A 244 -26.02 -66.34 -3.24
CA ALA A 244 -27.06 -67.06 -2.55
C ALA A 244 -27.99 -66.07 -1.82
#